data_7ff7401a14725c26b8fe367232c9cf0e
#
_entry.id   7ff7401a14725c26b8fe367232c9cf0e
#
_cell.length_a   1.000
_cell.length_b   1.000
_cell.length_c   1.000
_cell.angle_alpha   90.00
_cell.angle_beta   90.00
_cell.angle_gamma   90.00
#
_symmetry.space_group_name_H-M   'P 1'
#
loop_
_entity.id
_entity.type
_entity.pdbx_description
1 polymer ?
#
loop_
_entity_poly.entity_id
_entity_poly.type
_entity_poly.pdbx_seq_one_letter_code
_entity_poly.pdbx_strand_id
1 'polypeptide(L)'
;MGGQAGGSGRRELAEGVVLRTCLPLPDRRTAEQELLKALGPARDQARFDKNLLPDLQQRIAAYFEGENVDFSTDPAVSLDGLSPWDHKVLLTCRKIPSGRTTTYGELAVRIGHPGAARAVGSALARNPVPLIIPCHRVLRTDGHLGGFSAPGGLTTKQNLLRHEQAAVLLDLLERHV
;
A
#
# COMPACT_ATOMS: atom_id res chain seq x y z
N MET A 1 11.21 41.46 33.07
CA MET A 1 9.96 41.13 32.37
C MET A 1 10.36 40.37 31.10
N GLY A 2 10.24 39.08 31.14
CA GLY A 2 10.71 38.19 30.09
C GLY A 2 9.65 37.96 29.03
N GLY A 3 10.01 38.21 27.79
CA GLY A 3 9.27 37.75 26.65
C GLY A 3 9.73 36.40 26.24
N GLN A 4 8.90 35.38 26.39
CA GLN A 4 9.17 34.07 25.84
C GLN A 4 8.82 34.06 24.34
N ALA A 5 9.83 33.93 23.51
CA ALA A 5 9.69 33.64 22.10
C ALA A 5 9.19 32.22 21.95
N GLY A 6 8.00 32.08 21.31
CA GLY A 6 7.42 30.81 20.97
C GLY A 6 8.32 30.01 20.02
N GLY A 7 8.83 28.90 20.49
CA GLY A 7 9.51 27.93 19.67
C GLY A 7 8.51 27.29 18.70
N SER A 8 8.60 27.63 17.41
CA SER A 8 7.96 26.88 16.34
C SER A 8 8.58 25.49 16.31
N GLY A 9 7.91 24.51 16.90
CA GLY A 9 8.32 23.12 16.83
C GLY A 9 8.37 22.67 15.38
N ARG A 10 9.56 22.65 14.80
CA ARG A 10 9.85 21.78 13.66
C ARG A 10 9.65 20.37 14.17
N ARG A 11 8.55 19.74 13.77
CA ARG A 11 8.46 18.29 13.87
C ARG A 11 9.66 17.76 13.07
N GLU A 12 10.62 17.20 13.76
CA GLU A 12 11.63 16.35 13.15
C GLU A 12 10.87 15.22 12.43
N LEU A 13 10.92 15.24 11.11
CA LEU A 13 10.46 14.16 10.25
C LEU A 13 11.52 13.04 10.31
N ALA A 14 11.74 12.49 11.50
CA ALA A 14 12.68 11.38 11.72
C ALA A 14 12.13 10.06 11.13
N GLU A 15 10.83 10.00 10.83
CA GLU A 15 10.20 8.87 10.15
C GLU A 15 9.59 9.37 8.84
N GLY A 16 10.18 8.96 7.72
CA GLY A 16 9.70 9.35 6.40
C GLY A 16 8.26 8.88 6.17
N VAL A 17 7.43 9.72 5.54
CA VAL A 17 6.07 9.39 5.14
C VAL A 17 6.06 8.96 3.68
N VAL A 18 5.51 7.77 3.40
CA VAL A 18 5.42 7.25 2.03
C VAL A 18 4.24 7.89 1.32
N LEU A 19 4.53 8.65 0.26
CA LEU A 19 3.51 9.31 -0.56
C LEU A 19 3.02 8.43 -1.69
N ARG A 20 3.93 7.67 -2.31
CA ARG A 20 3.67 6.83 -3.47
C ARG A 20 4.56 5.61 -3.47
N THR A 21 4.02 4.49 -3.95
CA THR A 21 4.78 3.32 -4.35
C THR A 21 4.35 2.89 -5.76
N CYS A 22 5.19 2.12 -6.44
CA CYS A 22 4.79 1.37 -7.61
C CYS A 22 5.14 -0.11 -7.39
N LEU A 23 4.38 -0.99 -8.04
CA LEU A 23 4.74 -2.41 -8.10
C LEU A 23 5.92 -2.59 -9.08
N PRO A 24 6.65 -3.72 -9.01
CA PRO A 24 7.77 -3.96 -9.90
C PRO A 24 7.41 -3.71 -11.37
N LEU A 25 8.26 -2.96 -12.04
CA LEU A 25 8.19 -2.64 -13.46
C LEU A 25 9.44 -3.22 -14.15
N PRO A 26 9.45 -3.34 -15.49
CA PRO A 26 10.54 -4.01 -16.21
C PRO A 26 11.93 -3.48 -15.91
N ASP A 27 12.03 -2.19 -15.62
CA ASP A 27 13.30 -1.54 -15.33
C ASP A 27 13.11 -0.33 -14.38
N ARG A 28 14.23 0.08 -13.76
CA ARG A 28 14.28 1.20 -12.83
C ARG A 28 13.82 2.52 -13.47
N ARG A 29 14.18 2.79 -14.71
CA ARG A 29 13.84 4.05 -15.40
C ARG A 29 12.33 4.19 -15.55
N THR A 30 11.65 3.11 -15.93
CA THR A 30 10.19 3.06 -16.02
C THR A 30 9.54 3.30 -14.66
N ALA A 31 10.06 2.68 -13.60
CA ALA A 31 9.55 2.87 -12.23
C ALA A 31 9.73 4.33 -11.75
N GLU A 32 10.88 4.92 -11.97
CA GLU A 32 11.15 6.33 -11.63
C GLU A 32 10.22 7.29 -12.40
N GLN A 33 9.99 7.04 -13.70
CA GLN A 33 9.09 7.86 -14.51
C GLN A 33 7.64 7.79 -13.99
N GLU A 34 7.15 6.61 -13.63
CA GLU A 34 5.80 6.44 -13.07
C GLU A 34 5.67 7.16 -11.72
N LEU A 35 6.64 7.04 -10.83
CA LEU A 35 6.63 7.73 -9.54
C LEU A 35 6.69 9.25 -9.71
N LEU A 36 7.59 9.77 -10.55
CA LEU A 36 7.72 11.21 -10.82
C LEU A 36 6.47 11.79 -11.47
N LYS A 37 5.83 11.06 -12.38
CA LYS A 37 4.56 11.45 -12.97
C LYS A 37 3.45 11.59 -11.91
N ALA A 38 3.41 10.66 -10.96
CA ALA A 38 2.42 10.67 -9.88
C ALA A 38 2.63 11.80 -8.86
N LEU A 39 3.85 12.37 -8.77
CA LEU A 39 4.15 13.52 -7.90
C LEU A 39 3.67 14.85 -8.47
N GLY A 40 3.34 14.92 -9.78
CA GLY A 40 2.91 16.16 -10.42
C GLY A 40 3.94 17.29 -10.26
N PRO A 41 3.53 18.51 -9.84
CA PRO A 41 4.45 19.64 -9.67
C PRO A 41 5.57 19.42 -8.64
N ALA A 42 5.36 18.54 -7.66
CA ALA A 42 6.38 18.24 -6.64
C ALA A 42 7.58 17.44 -7.19
N ARG A 43 7.49 16.91 -8.41
CA ARG A 43 8.55 16.13 -9.07
C ARG A 43 9.87 16.88 -9.18
N ASP A 44 9.83 18.21 -9.38
CA ASP A 44 11.01 19.03 -9.59
C ASP A 44 11.84 19.20 -8.30
N GLN A 45 11.23 18.91 -7.15
CA GLN A 45 11.86 18.88 -5.83
C GLN A 45 12.35 17.48 -5.43
N ALA A 46 11.98 16.45 -6.20
CA ALA A 46 12.36 15.07 -5.91
C ALA A 46 13.88 14.90 -6.00
N ARG A 47 14.44 14.15 -5.04
CA ARG A 47 15.85 13.74 -5.03
C ARG A 47 15.92 12.24 -4.84
N PHE A 48 16.83 11.61 -5.55
CA PHE A 48 17.09 10.20 -5.34
C PHE A 48 17.98 10.01 -4.13
N ASP A 49 17.53 9.19 -3.19
CA ASP A 49 18.31 8.71 -2.06
C ASP A 49 18.13 7.19 -1.91
N LYS A 50 19.21 6.44 -2.16
CA LYS A 50 19.22 4.98 -2.05
C LYS A 50 19.13 4.49 -0.61
N ASN A 51 19.38 5.34 0.37
CA ASN A 51 19.37 5.01 1.79
C ASN A 51 18.09 5.50 2.50
N LEU A 52 17.13 6.07 1.75
CA LEU A 52 15.86 6.51 2.31
C LEU A 52 15.04 5.31 2.79
N LEU A 53 14.61 5.33 4.06
CA LEU A 53 13.79 4.26 4.68
C LEU A 53 14.39 2.85 4.48
N PRO A 54 15.62 2.58 4.97
CA PRO A 54 16.33 1.32 4.69
C PRO A 54 15.54 0.10 5.17
N ASP A 55 14.86 0.18 6.32
CA ASP A 55 14.03 -0.90 6.85
C ASP A 55 12.85 -1.23 5.92
N LEU A 56 12.21 -0.20 5.34
CA LEU A 56 11.14 -0.41 4.37
C LEU A 56 11.67 -1.06 3.09
N GLN A 57 12.84 -0.62 2.60
CA GLN A 57 13.46 -1.22 1.41
C GLN A 57 13.77 -2.70 1.65
N GLN A 58 14.35 -3.04 2.81
CA GLN A 58 14.64 -4.43 3.19
C GLN A 58 13.35 -5.26 3.28
N ARG A 59 12.30 -4.74 3.89
CA ARG A 59 11.01 -5.45 4.01
C ARG A 59 10.32 -5.65 2.66
N ILE A 60 10.42 -4.68 1.75
CA ILE A 60 9.91 -4.84 0.38
C ILE A 60 10.72 -5.92 -0.36
N ALA A 61 12.04 -5.93 -0.22
CA ALA A 61 12.89 -6.97 -0.81
C ALA A 61 12.51 -8.35 -0.26
N ALA A 62 12.46 -8.51 1.06
CA ALA A 62 12.05 -9.75 1.75
C ALA A 62 10.67 -10.25 1.28
N TYR A 63 9.70 -9.34 1.11
CA TYR A 63 8.40 -9.70 0.55
C TYR A 63 8.53 -10.35 -0.84
N PHE A 64 9.33 -9.77 -1.76
CA PHE A 64 9.50 -10.35 -3.11
C PHE A 64 10.42 -11.58 -3.13
N GLU A 65 11.19 -11.82 -2.08
CA GLU A 65 11.96 -13.05 -1.85
C GLU A 65 11.10 -14.18 -1.27
N GLY A 66 9.84 -13.92 -0.94
CA GLY A 66 8.87 -14.91 -0.48
C GLY A 66 8.64 -14.93 1.03
N GLU A 67 9.13 -13.91 1.76
CA GLU A 67 8.85 -13.81 3.18
C GLU A 67 7.44 -13.26 3.44
N ASN A 68 6.86 -13.68 4.58
CA ASN A 68 5.57 -13.18 5.04
C ASN A 68 5.74 -11.84 5.75
N VAL A 69 5.66 -10.73 5.00
CA VAL A 69 5.86 -9.38 5.52
C VAL A 69 4.53 -8.68 5.80
N ASP A 70 4.42 -8.09 6.98
CA ASP A 70 3.26 -7.27 7.38
C ASP A 70 3.53 -5.77 7.23
N PHE A 71 2.70 -5.06 6.46
CA PHE A 71 2.73 -3.60 6.29
C PHE A 71 1.51 -2.91 6.95
N SER A 72 0.78 -3.58 7.85
CA SER A 72 -0.49 -3.10 8.38
C SER A 72 -0.39 -1.82 9.20
N THR A 73 0.72 -1.61 9.90
CA THR A 73 0.92 -0.46 10.80
C THR A 73 2.02 0.48 10.35
N ASP A 74 3.05 -0.03 9.69
CA ASP A 74 4.25 0.69 9.30
C ASP A 74 4.60 0.39 7.83
N PRO A 75 5.12 1.32 7.04
CA PRO A 75 5.49 2.70 7.35
C PRO A 75 4.29 3.66 7.42
N ALA A 76 4.51 4.89 7.89
CA ALA A 76 3.53 5.96 7.76
C ALA A 76 3.26 6.26 6.27
N VAL A 77 2.00 6.41 5.90
CA VAL A 77 1.57 6.71 4.53
C VAL A 77 0.77 8.00 4.48
N SER A 78 1.00 8.83 3.46
CA SER A 78 0.12 9.96 3.18
C SER A 78 -0.99 9.55 2.22
N LEU A 79 -2.20 9.92 2.60
CA LEU A 79 -3.39 9.81 1.76
C LEU A 79 -3.92 11.21 1.41
N ASP A 80 -3.07 12.24 1.49
CA ASP A 80 -3.44 13.62 1.22
C ASP A 80 -4.04 13.77 -0.18
N GLY A 81 -5.08 14.60 -0.28
CA GLY A 81 -5.83 14.82 -1.51
C GLY A 81 -6.90 13.77 -1.80
N LEU A 82 -7.00 12.71 -1.00
CA LEU A 82 -8.09 11.73 -1.10
C LEU A 82 -9.28 12.14 -0.22
N SER A 83 -10.47 11.67 -0.59
CA SER A 83 -11.68 11.94 0.19
C SER A 83 -11.68 11.21 1.55
N PRO A 84 -12.46 11.67 2.55
CA PRO A 84 -12.63 10.94 3.81
C PRO A 84 -13.14 9.49 3.60
N TRP A 85 -13.93 9.27 2.56
CA TRP A 85 -14.37 7.94 2.15
C TRP A 85 -13.20 7.05 1.73
N ASP A 86 -12.32 7.58 0.85
CA ASP A 86 -11.15 6.85 0.38
C ASP A 86 -10.21 6.51 1.53
N HIS A 87 -9.96 7.45 2.45
CA HIS A 87 -9.17 7.20 3.66
C HIS A 87 -9.73 6.02 4.46
N LYS A 88 -11.05 6.03 4.73
CA LYS A 88 -11.71 4.96 5.50
C LYS A 88 -11.56 3.60 4.83
N VAL A 89 -11.78 3.54 3.51
CA VAL A 89 -11.63 2.32 2.71
C VAL A 89 -10.19 1.82 2.72
N LEU A 90 -9.24 2.69 2.39
CA LEU A 90 -7.82 2.34 2.25
C LEU A 90 -7.20 1.90 3.58
N LEU A 91 -7.46 2.61 4.68
CA LEU A 91 -6.97 2.25 6.00
C LEU A 91 -7.59 0.94 6.53
N THR A 92 -8.84 0.64 6.16
CA THR A 92 -9.46 -0.65 6.49
C THR A 92 -8.88 -1.77 5.62
N CYS A 93 -8.65 -1.50 4.34
CA CYS A 93 -7.98 -2.44 3.44
C CYS A 93 -6.56 -2.79 3.92
N ARG A 94 -5.81 -1.82 4.43
CA ARG A 94 -4.45 -2.02 4.95
C ARG A 94 -4.35 -3.10 6.04
N LYS A 95 -5.43 -3.32 6.79
CA LYS A 95 -5.50 -4.30 7.88
C LYS A 95 -5.72 -5.74 7.41
N ILE A 96 -5.86 -5.99 6.11
CA ILE A 96 -6.01 -7.35 5.58
C ILE A 96 -4.63 -8.02 5.59
N PRO A 97 -4.44 -9.12 6.36
CA PRO A 97 -3.13 -9.77 6.46
C PRO A 97 -2.67 -10.39 5.13
N SER A 98 -1.37 -10.64 5.01
CA SER A 98 -0.79 -11.41 3.91
C SER A 98 -1.42 -12.81 3.81
N GLY A 99 -1.63 -13.30 2.60
CA GLY A 99 -2.29 -14.58 2.33
C GLY A 99 -3.78 -14.65 2.68
N ARG A 100 -4.37 -13.55 3.14
CA ARG A 100 -5.82 -13.46 3.40
C ARG A 100 -6.48 -12.54 2.39
N THR A 101 -7.71 -12.88 2.03
CA THR A 101 -8.52 -12.06 1.13
C THR A 101 -9.84 -11.67 1.79
N THR A 102 -10.48 -10.64 1.26
CA THR A 102 -11.84 -10.24 1.60
C THR A 102 -12.58 -9.83 0.32
N THR A 103 -13.89 -9.66 0.40
CA THR A 103 -14.66 -9.16 -0.74
C THR A 103 -14.91 -7.65 -0.64
N TYR A 104 -15.20 -7.01 -1.78
CA TYR A 104 -15.63 -5.60 -1.78
C TYR A 104 -16.84 -5.37 -0.88
N GLY A 105 -17.77 -6.34 -0.83
CA GLY A 105 -18.97 -6.29 0.02
C GLY A 105 -18.63 -6.38 1.50
N GLU A 106 -17.78 -7.34 1.90
CA GLU A 106 -17.33 -7.48 3.29
C GLU A 106 -16.54 -6.25 3.76
N LEU A 107 -15.69 -5.68 2.90
CA LEU A 107 -14.97 -4.45 3.22
C LEU A 107 -15.95 -3.28 3.43
N ALA A 108 -17.00 -3.18 2.59
CA ALA A 108 -18.08 -2.22 2.75
C ALA A 108 -18.81 -2.37 4.09
N VAL A 109 -19.10 -3.60 4.52
CA VAL A 109 -19.71 -3.89 5.83
C VAL A 109 -18.78 -3.46 6.96
N ARG A 110 -17.48 -3.80 6.90
CA ARG A 110 -16.49 -3.43 7.94
C ARG A 110 -16.38 -1.92 8.16
N ILE A 111 -16.61 -1.12 7.13
CA ILE A 111 -16.60 0.35 7.24
C ILE A 111 -17.97 0.94 7.58
N GLY A 112 -18.99 0.10 7.84
CA GLY A 112 -20.33 0.53 8.23
C GLY A 112 -21.22 0.97 7.07
N HIS A 113 -20.94 0.56 5.83
CA HIS A 113 -21.69 0.93 4.63
C HIS A 113 -22.05 -0.32 3.79
N PRO A 114 -22.92 -1.22 4.30
CA PRO A 114 -23.34 -2.38 3.54
C PRO A 114 -23.97 -1.96 2.20
N GLY A 115 -23.67 -2.71 1.14
CA GLY A 115 -24.12 -2.38 -0.22
C GLY A 115 -23.21 -1.44 -1.02
N ALA A 116 -22.19 -0.82 -0.40
CA ALA A 116 -21.29 0.14 -1.05
C ALA A 116 -20.11 -0.52 -1.82
N ALA A 117 -20.21 -1.78 -2.24
CA ALA A 117 -19.11 -2.53 -2.87
C ALA A 117 -18.49 -1.81 -4.10
N ARG A 118 -19.30 -1.16 -4.95
CA ARG A 118 -18.80 -0.39 -6.09
C ARG A 118 -18.00 0.84 -5.67
N ALA A 119 -18.48 1.57 -4.67
CA ALA A 119 -17.79 2.73 -4.11
C ALA A 119 -16.45 2.33 -3.44
N VAL A 120 -16.42 1.18 -2.77
CA VAL A 120 -15.18 0.57 -2.25
C VAL A 120 -14.22 0.27 -3.40
N GLY A 121 -14.67 -0.35 -4.47
CA GLY A 121 -13.84 -0.61 -5.65
C GLY A 121 -13.25 0.66 -6.26
N SER A 122 -14.04 1.73 -6.37
CA SER A 122 -13.57 3.03 -6.85
C SER A 122 -12.53 3.67 -5.93
N ALA A 123 -12.69 3.55 -4.60
CA ALA A 123 -11.70 4.02 -3.64
C ALA A 123 -10.38 3.25 -3.74
N LEU A 124 -10.45 1.91 -3.82
CA LEU A 124 -9.26 1.06 -3.98
C LEU A 124 -8.51 1.33 -5.29
N ALA A 125 -9.21 1.73 -6.36
CA ALA A 125 -8.56 2.11 -7.62
C ALA A 125 -7.70 3.39 -7.51
N ARG A 126 -7.94 4.22 -6.48
CA ARG A 126 -7.16 5.44 -6.19
C ARG A 126 -6.02 5.20 -5.17
N ASN A 127 -5.77 3.96 -4.78
CA ASN A 127 -4.69 3.62 -3.84
C ASN A 127 -3.33 4.16 -4.31
N PRO A 128 -2.71 5.09 -3.56
CA PRO A 128 -1.43 5.68 -3.94
C PRO A 128 -0.22 4.81 -3.59
N VAL A 129 -0.39 3.84 -2.71
CA VAL A 129 0.71 3.05 -2.14
C VAL A 129 0.41 1.54 -2.23
N PRO A 130 0.28 0.98 -3.45
CA PRO A 130 0.08 -0.45 -3.62
C PRO A 130 1.19 -1.25 -2.93
N LEU A 131 0.91 -2.46 -2.53
CA LEU A 131 1.64 -3.34 -1.64
C LEU A 131 1.47 -2.97 -0.17
N ILE A 132 1.82 -1.75 0.25
CA ILE A 132 1.64 -1.27 1.63
C ILE A 132 0.15 -1.24 2.00
N ILE A 133 -0.70 -0.74 1.08
CA ILE A 133 -2.16 -0.93 1.16
C ILE A 133 -2.54 -2.00 0.15
N PRO A 134 -2.88 -3.21 0.63
CA PRO A 134 -2.98 -4.40 -0.22
C PRO A 134 -4.31 -4.52 -0.94
N CYS A 135 -4.62 -3.58 -1.84
CA CYS A 135 -5.86 -3.58 -2.62
C CYS A 135 -6.02 -4.84 -3.50
N HIS A 136 -4.93 -5.55 -3.79
CA HIS A 136 -4.96 -6.84 -4.48
C HIS A 136 -5.65 -7.95 -3.66
N ARG A 137 -5.72 -7.84 -2.33
CA ARG A 137 -6.39 -8.80 -1.43
C ARG A 137 -7.92 -8.66 -1.41
N VAL A 138 -8.49 -7.69 -2.15
CA VAL A 138 -9.94 -7.47 -2.22
C VAL A 138 -10.49 -8.06 -3.53
N LEU A 139 -11.41 -9.02 -3.42
CA LEU A 139 -11.97 -9.82 -4.50
C LEU A 139 -13.47 -9.54 -4.70
N ARG A 140 -14.04 -10.06 -5.76
CA ARG A 140 -15.49 -10.11 -5.94
C ARG A 140 -16.09 -11.23 -5.09
N THR A 141 -17.37 -11.11 -4.79
CA THR A 141 -18.13 -12.11 -4.01
C THR A 141 -18.21 -13.47 -4.71
N ASP A 142 -18.14 -13.49 -6.04
CA ASP A 142 -18.11 -14.69 -6.86
C ASP A 142 -16.70 -15.34 -6.96
N GLY A 143 -15.74 -14.84 -6.18
CA GLY A 143 -14.35 -15.32 -6.17
C GLY A 143 -13.46 -14.81 -7.30
N HIS A 144 -14.01 -14.05 -8.26
CA HIS A 144 -13.21 -13.44 -9.31
C HIS A 144 -12.35 -12.28 -8.78
N LEU A 145 -11.26 -11.98 -9.47
CA LEU A 145 -10.27 -10.99 -9.02
C LEU A 145 -10.85 -9.56 -8.89
N GLY A 146 -11.84 -9.19 -9.73
CA GLY A 146 -12.28 -7.81 -9.82
C GLY A 146 -11.23 -6.91 -10.49
N GLY A 147 -11.42 -5.58 -10.45
CA GLY A 147 -10.50 -4.64 -11.07
C GLY A 147 -9.15 -4.53 -10.34
N PHE A 148 -8.11 -4.07 -11.08
CA PHE A 148 -6.81 -3.70 -10.51
C PHE A 148 -6.19 -2.60 -11.37
N SER A 149 -5.86 -1.46 -10.76
CA SER A 149 -5.42 -0.25 -11.47
C SER A 149 -3.90 -0.14 -11.64
N ALA A 150 -3.12 -0.97 -10.94
CA ALA A 150 -1.67 -0.97 -11.08
C ALA A 150 -1.23 -1.57 -12.45
N PRO A 151 -0.02 -1.25 -12.93
CA PRO A 151 0.55 -1.81 -14.15
C PRO A 151 0.45 -3.34 -14.20
N GLY A 152 0.13 -3.88 -15.37
CA GLY A 152 -0.12 -5.30 -15.57
C GLY A 152 -1.51 -5.80 -15.15
N GLY A 153 -2.35 -4.94 -14.54
CA GLY A 153 -3.75 -5.22 -14.27
C GLY A 153 -4.00 -6.52 -13.52
N LEU A 154 -4.94 -7.32 -13.99
CA LEU A 154 -5.34 -8.57 -13.32
C LEU A 154 -4.23 -9.61 -13.22
N THR A 155 -3.30 -9.65 -14.17
CA THR A 155 -2.14 -10.56 -14.11
C THR A 155 -1.26 -10.24 -12.90
N THR A 156 -0.95 -8.98 -12.69
CA THR A 156 -0.18 -8.55 -11.51
C THR A 156 -0.90 -8.87 -10.21
N LYS A 157 -2.22 -8.60 -10.15
CA LYS A 157 -3.03 -8.96 -8.97
C LYS A 157 -2.97 -10.47 -8.67
N GLN A 158 -3.13 -11.29 -9.68
CA GLN A 158 -3.08 -12.75 -9.54
C GLN A 158 -1.71 -13.23 -9.06
N ASN A 159 -0.62 -12.66 -9.60
CA ASN A 159 0.73 -13.01 -9.21
C ASN A 159 1.02 -12.64 -7.75
N LEU A 160 0.58 -11.46 -7.29
CA LEU A 160 0.72 -11.05 -5.88
C LEU A 160 -0.03 -12.01 -4.95
N LEU A 161 -1.27 -12.38 -5.27
CA LEU A 161 -2.05 -13.32 -4.47
C LEU A 161 -1.41 -14.71 -4.41
N ARG A 162 -0.88 -15.22 -5.52
CA ARG A 162 -0.16 -16.50 -5.55
C ARG A 162 1.13 -16.44 -4.73
N HIS A 163 1.87 -15.35 -4.84
CA HIS A 163 3.09 -15.10 -4.10
C HIS A 163 2.84 -15.14 -2.59
N GLU A 164 1.82 -14.45 -2.11
CA GLU A 164 1.46 -14.43 -0.69
C GLU A 164 0.95 -15.77 -0.18
N GLN A 165 0.23 -16.54 -0.98
CA GLN A 165 -0.19 -17.90 -0.60
C GLN A 165 1.00 -18.83 -0.45
N ALA A 166 1.99 -18.75 -1.32
CA ALA A 166 3.24 -19.51 -1.22
C ALA A 166 4.04 -19.14 0.04
N ALA A 167 4.17 -17.84 0.32
CA ALA A 167 4.86 -17.32 1.50
C ALA A 167 4.23 -17.84 2.82
N VAL A 168 2.91 -17.79 2.93
CA VAL A 168 2.19 -18.32 4.11
C VAL A 168 2.37 -19.82 4.26
N LEU A 169 2.38 -20.57 3.17
CA LEU A 169 2.58 -22.01 3.21
C LEU A 169 4.01 -22.35 3.70
N LEU A 170 5.03 -21.65 3.21
CA LEU A 170 6.42 -21.84 3.65
C LEU A 170 6.59 -21.53 5.14
N ASP A 171 6.08 -20.39 5.62
CA ASP A 171 6.12 -20.01 7.03
C ASP A 171 5.45 -21.07 7.94
N LEU A 172 4.34 -21.67 7.50
CA LEU A 172 3.68 -22.74 8.23
C LEU A 172 4.51 -24.04 8.28
N LEU A 173 5.20 -24.39 7.21
CA LEU A 173 6.05 -25.58 7.16
C LEU A 173 7.28 -25.44 8.06
N GLU A 174 7.91 -24.28 8.07
CA GLU A 174 9.10 -23.99 8.90
C GLU A 174 8.81 -24.02 10.41
N ARG A 175 7.59 -23.64 10.83
CA ARG A 175 7.18 -23.67 12.25
C ARG A 175 6.87 -25.07 12.78
N HIS A 176 6.76 -26.06 11.91
CA HIS A 176 6.42 -27.45 12.29
C HIS A 176 7.60 -28.42 12.16
N VAL A 177 8.79 -27.91 11.87
CA VAL A 177 10.07 -28.63 11.87
C VAL A 177 10.88 -28.25 13.10
#